data_b55069c7f10d0eba5e99252f1dd0119b
#
_entry.id   b55069c7f10d0eba5e99252f1dd0119b
#
_cell.length_a   1.000
_cell.length_b   1.000
_cell.length_c   1.000
_cell.angle_alpha   90.00
_cell.angle_beta   90.00
_cell.angle_gamma   90.00
#
_symmetry.space_group_name_H-M   'P 1'
#
loop_
_entity.id
_entity.type
_entity.pdbx_description
1 polymer ?
#
loop_
_entity_poly.entity_id
_entity_poly.type
_entity_poly.pdbx_seq_one_letter_code
_entity_poly.pdbx_strand_id
1 'polypeptide(L)'
;MKNLFLFLFLLVVFTSKAQDNRVSGLNSRQFTKYWKVESESPDYKVTFQGDTAEIVSPKGLTLWRKEKMSGKVTIEYDACVVVESDGDRLSDLNCFWMASDPQYPDNLWKREKWRSGIFLNCYSLQLYYLGYGGNHNSTTRFRRYDGDESGITNPKARPAILKEYTDAGHLLKPNHWYHIKITNENNRVSYYIDGERLVDFRDAEPLREGWFGFRTTLSRTRITNFSYECSSQEVATVPLQWIGETPRQDKAVSFGVPFDKGEVFPENKLRLSAESGEDIPIDTWTLAYWPDGSVKWGGIAGVIPAGTEKLTLEKAVKKSKAKSKLPDTDKKKSVSVAETSQGIHISTGVISAYIPRQGEFLIDSLLYKGVKVGEKARLICHTQSEPVLESTSQVSFTNYIGELKSVTVERAGSVRALVKLEGVHK
;
A
#
# COMPACT_ATOMS: atom_id res chain seq x y z
N MET A 1 -47.96 7.59 46.75
CA MET A 1 -46.66 8.27 46.69
C MET A 1 -45.81 7.54 45.62
N LYS A 2 -45.69 8.13 44.45
CA LYS A 2 -44.94 7.54 43.33
C LYS A 2 -43.55 8.17 43.35
N ASN A 3 -42.53 7.38 43.60
CA ASN A 3 -41.13 7.82 43.53
C ASN A 3 -40.69 7.85 42.05
N LEU A 4 -40.48 9.05 41.56
CA LEU A 4 -39.89 9.34 40.23
C LEU A 4 -38.37 9.30 40.37
N PHE A 5 -37.70 8.25 39.88
CA PHE A 5 -36.25 8.21 39.77
C PHE A 5 -35.84 8.95 38.51
N LEU A 6 -35.22 10.12 38.70
CA LEU A 6 -34.61 10.91 37.64
C LEU A 6 -33.20 10.36 37.34
N PHE A 7 -33.03 9.66 36.21
CA PHE A 7 -31.71 9.24 35.73
C PHE A 7 -31.05 10.43 35.01
N LEU A 8 -30.06 11.03 35.67
CA LEU A 8 -29.21 12.06 35.08
C LEU A 8 -28.15 11.38 34.21
N PHE A 9 -28.34 11.42 32.87
CA PHE A 9 -27.32 11.00 31.91
C PHE A 9 -26.25 12.08 31.86
N LEU A 10 -25.09 11.82 32.48
CA LEU A 10 -23.89 12.67 32.31
C LEU A 10 -23.27 12.36 30.96
N LEU A 11 -23.54 13.18 29.94
CA LEU A 11 -22.89 13.11 28.65
C LEU A 11 -21.45 13.65 28.79
N VAL A 12 -20.48 12.79 29.03
CA VAL A 12 -19.06 13.17 28.99
C VAL A 12 -18.67 13.27 27.52
N VAL A 13 -18.69 14.49 26.99
CA VAL A 13 -18.12 14.80 25.68
C VAL A 13 -16.60 14.81 25.84
N PHE A 14 -15.95 13.72 25.46
CA PHE A 14 -14.50 13.74 25.25
C PHE A 14 -14.21 14.58 24.01
N THR A 15 -13.93 15.84 24.18
CA THR A 15 -13.24 16.63 23.17
C THR A 15 -11.80 16.13 23.12
N SER A 16 -11.50 15.20 22.23
CA SER A 16 -10.11 14.95 21.84
C SER A 16 -9.59 16.23 21.20
N LYS A 17 -8.78 17.00 21.95
CA LYS A 17 -7.91 17.99 21.29
C LYS A 17 -7.04 17.20 20.34
N ALA A 18 -7.23 17.36 19.03
CA ALA A 18 -6.26 16.94 18.04
C ALA A 18 -4.91 17.53 18.49
N GLN A 19 -3.98 16.67 18.87
CA GLN A 19 -2.63 17.09 19.21
C GLN A 19 -2.04 17.60 17.90
N ASP A 20 -1.70 18.88 17.85
CA ASP A 20 -1.06 19.47 16.68
C ASP A 20 0.35 18.83 16.55
N ASN A 21 0.44 17.80 15.71
CA ASN A 21 1.67 17.06 15.43
C ASN A 21 2.54 17.79 14.40
N ARG A 22 2.23 19.05 14.10
CA ARG A 22 2.94 19.85 13.11
C ARG A 22 4.29 20.28 13.67
N VAL A 23 5.34 19.79 13.03
CA VAL A 23 6.73 20.18 13.34
C VAL A 23 7.13 21.31 12.40
N SER A 24 7.52 22.45 12.95
CA SER A 24 8.01 23.60 12.19
C SER A 24 9.50 23.87 12.49
N GLY A 25 10.17 24.53 11.58
CA GLY A 25 11.47 25.15 11.86
C GLY A 25 12.52 24.95 10.77
N LEU A 26 12.78 26.06 10.09
CA LEU A 26 13.99 26.29 9.33
C LEU A 26 14.50 27.68 9.74
N ASN A 27 15.16 27.77 10.89
CA ASN A 27 15.74 29.01 11.40
C ASN A 27 17.15 28.75 11.97
N SER A 28 17.90 29.81 12.24
CA SER A 28 19.28 29.75 12.68
C SER A 28 19.50 28.92 13.97
N ARG A 29 18.56 29.00 14.92
CA ARG A 29 18.66 28.30 16.22
C ARG A 29 18.52 26.79 16.10
N GLN A 30 17.72 26.35 15.10
CA GLN A 30 17.35 24.95 14.92
C GLN A 30 18.15 24.28 13.78
N PHE A 31 18.84 25.04 12.96
CA PHE A 31 19.46 24.59 11.72
C PHE A 31 20.39 23.40 11.95
N THR A 32 21.43 23.58 12.74
CA THR A 32 22.42 22.51 12.97
C THR A 32 21.85 21.28 13.67
N LYS A 33 20.79 21.46 14.47
CA LYS A 33 20.12 20.34 15.15
C LYS A 33 19.31 19.49 14.19
N TYR A 34 18.54 20.12 13.30
CA TYR A 34 17.51 19.46 12.51
C TYR A 34 17.83 19.36 11.03
N TRP A 35 18.86 20.06 10.56
CA TRP A 35 19.21 20.08 9.14
C TRP A 35 20.67 19.70 8.92
N LYS A 36 20.92 19.13 7.74
CA LYS A 36 22.23 18.73 7.29
C LYS A 36 22.45 19.10 5.84
N VAL A 37 23.57 19.76 5.55
CA VAL A 37 23.95 20.10 4.18
C VAL A 37 24.80 19.00 3.61
N GLU A 38 24.44 18.57 2.41
CA GLU A 38 25.23 17.69 1.54
C GLU A 38 25.53 18.48 0.27
N SER A 39 26.76 18.91 0.07
CA SER A 39 27.16 19.83 -0.99
C SER A 39 28.37 19.35 -1.76
N GLU A 40 28.34 19.60 -3.07
CA GLU A 40 29.41 19.35 -4.03
C GLU A 40 30.55 20.39 -3.93
N SER A 41 30.28 21.56 -3.36
CA SER A 41 31.26 22.62 -3.11
C SER A 41 31.29 23.00 -1.62
N PRO A 42 32.46 23.27 -1.04
CA PRO A 42 32.54 23.81 0.31
C PRO A 42 32.08 25.29 0.39
N ASP A 43 32.01 26.02 -0.73
CA ASP A 43 31.75 27.46 -0.79
C ASP A 43 30.26 27.82 -0.72
N TYR A 44 29.38 26.85 -0.39
CA TYR A 44 27.98 27.12 -0.18
C TYR A 44 27.76 28.03 1.03
N LYS A 45 26.68 28.80 1.00
CA LYS A 45 26.28 29.64 2.14
C LYS A 45 24.81 29.35 2.52
N VAL A 46 24.55 29.28 3.80
CA VAL A 46 23.19 29.28 4.36
C VAL A 46 23.13 30.37 5.40
N THR A 47 22.34 31.38 5.13
CA THR A 47 22.14 32.54 6.00
C THR A 47 20.68 32.68 6.40
N PHE A 48 20.39 33.41 7.47
CA PHE A 48 19.05 33.51 8.01
C PHE A 48 18.67 34.94 8.25
N GLN A 49 17.46 35.32 7.85
CA GLN A 49 16.80 36.54 8.22
C GLN A 49 15.44 36.18 8.86
N GLY A 50 15.36 36.21 10.19
CA GLY A 50 14.22 35.66 10.92
C GLY A 50 14.07 34.18 10.67
N ASP A 51 12.90 33.74 10.19
CA ASP A 51 12.59 32.36 9.83
C ASP A 51 12.81 32.05 8.33
N THR A 52 13.41 33.00 7.58
CA THR A 52 13.78 32.80 6.19
C THR A 52 15.23 32.36 6.09
N ALA A 53 15.47 31.20 5.50
CA ALA A 53 16.78 30.72 5.12
C ALA A 53 17.10 31.15 3.68
N GLU A 54 18.25 31.76 3.44
CA GLU A 54 18.80 31.97 2.11
C GLU A 54 19.95 31.00 1.86
N ILE A 55 19.87 30.22 0.79
CA ILE A 55 20.82 29.20 0.36
C ILE A 55 21.49 29.69 -0.92
N VAL A 56 22.79 29.86 -0.89
CA VAL A 56 23.62 30.12 -2.08
C VAL A 56 24.39 28.85 -2.39
N SER A 57 24.15 28.28 -3.55
CA SER A 57 24.69 26.99 -3.98
C SER A 57 25.52 27.17 -5.26
N PRO A 58 26.88 27.23 -5.16
CA PRO A 58 27.72 27.37 -6.35
C PRO A 58 27.87 26.07 -7.17
N LYS A 59 27.42 24.95 -6.63
CA LYS A 59 27.28 23.63 -7.28
C LYS A 59 26.08 22.90 -6.70
N GLY A 60 25.99 21.58 -6.93
CA GLY A 60 24.90 20.78 -6.37
C GLY A 60 24.88 20.77 -4.83
N LEU A 61 23.70 21.02 -4.27
CA LEU A 61 23.47 21.04 -2.83
C LEU A 61 22.12 20.43 -2.49
N THR A 62 22.10 19.58 -1.47
CA THR A 62 20.85 19.12 -0.84
C THR A 62 20.88 19.50 0.64
N LEU A 63 19.85 20.21 1.07
CA LEU A 63 19.61 20.50 2.47
C LEU A 63 18.60 19.48 3.02
N TRP A 64 19.09 18.50 3.74
CA TRP A 64 18.32 17.41 4.30
C TRP A 64 17.73 17.70 5.67
N ARG A 65 16.45 17.38 5.87
CA ARG A 65 15.86 17.25 7.21
C ARG A 65 16.44 15.99 7.88
N LYS A 66 16.94 16.09 9.11
CA LYS A 66 17.57 14.94 9.81
C LYS A 66 16.54 13.94 10.34
N GLU A 67 15.32 14.37 10.57
CA GLU A 67 14.25 13.50 11.05
C GLU A 67 13.63 12.72 9.90
N LYS A 68 13.47 11.42 10.12
CA LYS A 68 12.81 10.52 9.18
C LYS A 68 11.29 10.72 9.31
N MET A 69 10.61 10.93 8.21
CA MET A 69 9.16 11.05 8.13
C MET A 69 8.56 9.68 7.83
N SER A 70 7.38 9.38 8.36
CA SER A 70 6.68 8.12 8.11
C SER A 70 5.17 8.27 8.22
N GLY A 71 4.44 7.35 7.61
CA GLY A 71 3.00 7.34 7.63
C GLY A 71 2.37 8.26 6.59
N LYS A 72 1.27 8.92 6.97
CA LYS A 72 0.68 9.99 6.18
C LYS A 72 1.47 11.27 6.45
N VAL A 73 2.06 11.83 5.40
CA VAL A 73 2.93 13.00 5.52
C VAL A 73 2.38 14.15 4.71
N THR A 74 2.33 15.31 5.34
CA THR A 74 2.09 16.61 4.68
C THR A 74 3.27 17.50 4.94
N ILE A 75 3.86 18.10 3.89
CA ILE A 75 4.97 19.04 3.97
C ILE A 75 4.51 20.34 3.32
N GLU A 76 4.73 21.47 3.97
CA GLU A 76 4.40 22.79 3.46
C GLU A 76 5.56 23.76 3.69
N TYR A 77 5.81 24.60 2.71
CA TYR A 77 6.81 25.67 2.78
C TYR A 77 6.60 26.70 1.68
N ASP A 78 7.16 27.90 1.89
CA ASP A 78 7.25 28.92 0.87
C ASP A 78 8.70 29.01 0.37
N ALA A 79 8.88 29.16 -0.95
CA ALA A 79 10.19 29.22 -1.55
C ALA A 79 10.25 30.18 -2.75
N CYS A 80 11.43 30.75 -2.97
CA CYS A 80 11.67 31.73 -4.01
C CYS A 80 13.08 31.53 -4.57
N VAL A 81 13.24 31.57 -5.90
CA VAL A 81 14.55 31.69 -6.54
C VAL A 81 14.88 33.16 -6.75
N VAL A 82 16.01 33.57 -6.18
CA VAL A 82 16.42 34.97 -6.16
C VAL A 82 17.23 35.28 -7.41
N VAL A 83 16.83 36.34 -8.13
CA VAL A 83 17.53 36.88 -9.28
C VAL A 83 17.63 38.40 -9.08
N GLU A 84 18.75 38.86 -8.55
CA GLU A 84 19.02 40.24 -8.22
C GLU A 84 20.19 40.84 -9.02
N SER A 85 20.96 39.93 -9.67
CA SER A 85 22.13 40.30 -10.49
C SER A 85 22.22 39.47 -11.75
N ASP A 86 22.98 39.93 -12.75
CA ASP A 86 23.17 39.24 -14.02
C ASP A 86 23.86 37.84 -13.89
N GLY A 87 24.48 37.57 -12.74
CA GLY A 87 25.07 36.27 -12.42
C GLY A 87 24.12 35.27 -11.78
N ASP A 88 22.93 35.70 -11.35
CA ASP A 88 21.95 34.82 -10.71
C ASP A 88 21.22 33.95 -11.74
N ARG A 89 21.12 32.67 -11.44
CA ARG A 89 20.46 31.71 -12.30
C ARG A 89 19.04 31.39 -11.85
N LEU A 90 18.05 31.61 -12.69
CA LEU A 90 16.68 31.23 -12.45
C LEU A 90 16.50 29.73 -12.78
N SER A 91 16.68 28.86 -11.80
CA SER A 91 16.54 27.40 -12.01
C SER A 91 16.56 26.64 -10.69
N ASP A 92 16.08 25.39 -10.73
CA ASP A 92 16.32 24.33 -9.74
C ASP A 92 15.76 24.60 -8.34
N LEU A 93 14.48 24.95 -8.27
CA LEU A 93 13.71 24.90 -7.03
C LEU A 93 13.17 23.49 -6.84
N ASN A 94 14.07 22.57 -6.49
CA ASN A 94 13.78 21.15 -6.48
C ASN A 94 13.63 20.61 -5.04
N CYS A 95 12.96 19.47 -4.91
CA CYS A 95 12.91 18.74 -3.63
C CYS A 95 12.90 17.24 -3.82
N PHE A 96 13.35 16.57 -2.76
CA PHE A 96 13.25 15.12 -2.54
C PHE A 96 12.37 14.86 -1.32
N TRP A 97 11.52 13.84 -1.39
CA TRP A 97 10.80 13.37 -0.19
C TRP A 97 10.67 11.86 -0.18
N MET A 98 10.45 11.30 1.00
CA MET A 98 10.52 9.87 1.27
C MET A 98 11.83 9.24 0.81
N ALA A 99 12.93 10.01 0.85
CA ALA A 99 14.24 9.54 0.44
C ALA A 99 14.77 8.47 1.41
N SER A 100 15.28 7.37 0.88
CA SER A 100 16.00 6.34 1.64
C SER A 100 17.08 5.71 0.79
N ASP A 101 18.13 5.22 1.44
CA ASP A 101 19.18 4.46 0.76
C ASP A 101 18.84 2.96 0.86
N PRO A 102 18.58 2.23 -0.24
CA PRO A 102 18.23 0.81 -0.19
C PRO A 102 19.30 -0.07 0.48
N GLN A 103 20.57 0.34 0.42
CA GLN A 103 21.67 -0.38 1.08
C GLN A 103 21.68 -0.09 2.59
N TYR A 104 21.17 1.07 3.02
CA TYR A 104 21.16 1.52 4.42
C TYR A 104 19.82 2.18 4.76
N PRO A 105 18.70 1.44 4.78
CA PRO A 105 17.34 2.01 4.84
C PRO A 105 17.05 2.80 6.12
N ASP A 106 17.80 2.56 7.19
CA ASP A 106 17.67 3.27 8.47
C ASP A 106 18.72 4.37 8.67
N ASN A 107 19.60 4.58 7.68
CA ASN A 107 20.69 5.55 7.80
C ASN A 107 21.06 6.20 6.46
N LEU A 108 20.34 7.25 6.11
CA LEU A 108 20.61 8.05 4.90
C LEU A 108 22.05 8.61 4.86
N TRP A 109 22.66 8.84 6.04
CA TRP A 109 23.96 9.50 6.18
C TRP A 109 25.13 8.57 5.92
N LYS A 110 24.91 7.25 5.82
CA LYS A 110 26.01 6.28 5.69
C LYS A 110 26.88 6.54 4.47
N ARG A 111 26.27 6.99 3.37
CA ARG A 111 26.96 7.28 2.10
C ARG A 111 26.98 8.77 1.73
N GLU A 112 26.74 9.67 2.67
CA GLU A 112 26.67 11.11 2.41
C GLU A 112 27.93 11.69 1.78
N LYS A 113 29.11 11.26 2.24
CA LYS A 113 30.41 11.70 1.71
C LYS A 113 30.62 11.24 0.25
N TRP A 114 30.09 10.09 -0.10
CA TRP A 114 30.11 9.59 -1.47
C TRP A 114 29.10 10.31 -2.35
N ARG A 115 27.87 10.55 -1.88
CA ARG A 115 26.88 11.33 -2.62
C ARG A 115 27.32 12.77 -2.78
N SER A 116 27.85 13.36 -1.72
CA SER A 116 28.51 14.68 -1.71
C SER A 116 27.76 15.77 -2.48
N GLY A 117 26.43 15.78 -2.48
CA GLY A 117 25.60 16.73 -3.21
C GLY A 117 25.62 16.58 -4.75
N ILE A 118 26.29 15.57 -5.29
CA ILE A 118 26.29 15.27 -6.73
C ILE A 118 24.92 14.70 -7.13
N PHE A 119 24.26 15.35 -8.10
CA PHE A 119 22.92 14.97 -8.50
C PHE A 119 22.81 13.51 -8.99
N LEU A 120 23.76 13.07 -9.81
CA LEU A 120 23.74 11.70 -10.35
C LEU A 120 23.84 10.64 -9.26
N ASN A 121 24.57 10.92 -8.18
CA ASN A 121 24.71 9.99 -7.06
C ASN A 121 23.39 9.82 -6.27
N CYS A 122 22.44 10.75 -6.42
CA CYS A 122 21.10 10.60 -5.85
C CYS A 122 20.27 9.48 -6.51
N TYR A 123 20.67 8.96 -7.68
CA TYR A 123 20.01 7.77 -8.26
C TYR A 123 20.18 6.52 -7.39
N SER A 124 21.13 6.51 -6.47
CA SER A 124 21.28 5.47 -5.44
C SER A 124 20.17 5.45 -4.41
N LEU A 125 19.32 6.45 -4.37
CA LEU A 125 18.24 6.59 -3.38
C LEU A 125 16.89 6.18 -3.97
N GLN A 126 16.05 5.58 -3.14
CA GLN A 126 14.62 5.52 -3.38
C GLN A 126 14.01 6.84 -2.88
N LEU A 127 13.27 7.54 -3.73
CA LEU A 127 12.65 8.82 -3.38
C LEU A 127 11.62 9.26 -4.41
N TYR A 128 10.80 10.24 -4.05
CA TYR A 128 10.07 11.05 -5.01
C TYR A 128 10.85 12.36 -5.23
N TYR A 129 10.90 12.79 -6.47
CA TYR A 129 11.61 13.99 -6.92
C TYR A 129 10.69 14.90 -7.72
N LEU A 130 10.65 16.16 -7.35
CA LEU A 130 10.15 17.22 -8.22
C LEU A 130 11.27 18.21 -8.50
N GLY A 131 11.55 18.41 -9.79
CA GLY A 131 12.43 19.45 -10.29
C GLY A 131 11.59 20.57 -10.88
N TYR A 132 11.44 21.69 -10.16
CA TYR A 132 10.71 22.86 -10.62
C TYR A 132 11.66 23.85 -11.26
N GLY A 133 11.43 24.18 -12.55
CA GLY A 133 12.31 25.04 -13.30
C GLY A 133 13.70 24.42 -13.59
N GLY A 134 13.79 23.11 -13.74
CA GLY A 134 15.03 22.43 -14.11
C GLY A 134 15.49 22.77 -15.54
N ASN A 135 16.72 22.34 -15.90
CA ASN A 135 17.32 22.57 -17.22
C ASN A 135 17.30 24.07 -17.63
N HIS A 136 17.85 24.95 -16.81
CA HIS A 136 17.80 26.40 -17.06
C HIS A 136 16.38 26.95 -17.17
N ASN A 137 15.50 26.53 -16.27
CA ASN A 137 14.10 26.95 -16.22
C ASN A 137 13.31 26.61 -17.50
N SER A 138 13.59 25.46 -18.11
CA SER A 138 12.87 25.00 -19.30
C SER A 138 11.92 23.83 -19.04
N THR A 139 12.00 23.20 -17.85
CA THR A 139 11.17 22.03 -17.52
C THR A 139 10.79 21.98 -16.06
N THR A 140 9.59 21.45 -15.77
CA THR A 140 9.19 21.01 -14.46
C THR A 140 8.86 19.52 -14.56
N ARG A 141 9.56 18.67 -13.76
CA ARG A 141 9.51 17.21 -13.89
C ARG A 141 9.30 16.52 -12.57
N PHE A 142 8.38 15.56 -12.57
CA PHE A 142 8.21 14.61 -11.48
C PHE A 142 8.75 13.24 -11.86
N ARG A 143 9.48 12.61 -10.92
CA ARG A 143 10.05 11.27 -11.06
C ARG A 143 9.94 10.50 -9.74
N ARG A 144 9.88 9.18 -9.83
CA ARG A 144 10.14 8.25 -8.74
C ARG A 144 11.48 7.57 -8.97
N TYR A 145 12.34 7.58 -7.99
CA TYR A 145 13.62 6.89 -8.02
C TYR A 145 13.47 5.58 -7.23
N ASP A 146 14.06 4.53 -7.73
CA ASP A 146 14.03 3.16 -7.16
C ASP A 146 15.34 2.72 -6.53
N GLY A 147 16.38 3.58 -6.57
CA GLY A 147 17.69 3.29 -6.01
C GLY A 147 18.60 2.51 -6.95
N ASP A 148 18.31 2.51 -8.24
CA ASP A 148 19.14 1.86 -9.26
C ASP A 148 20.37 2.72 -9.57
N GLU A 149 21.53 2.34 -9.03
CA GLU A 149 22.79 3.02 -9.23
C GLU A 149 23.32 2.94 -10.68
N SER A 150 22.79 2.04 -11.50
CA SER A 150 23.18 1.95 -12.91
C SER A 150 22.83 3.24 -13.68
N GLY A 151 21.82 4.00 -13.23
CA GLY A 151 21.47 5.32 -13.77
C GLY A 151 22.54 6.39 -13.63
N ILE A 152 23.53 6.18 -12.75
CA ILE A 152 24.67 7.10 -12.55
C ILE A 152 25.52 7.16 -13.81
N THR A 153 25.84 6.00 -14.37
CA THR A 153 26.70 5.87 -15.57
C THR A 153 25.93 5.62 -16.87
N ASN A 154 24.73 5.05 -16.77
CA ASN A 154 23.88 4.73 -17.92
C ASN A 154 22.64 5.64 -17.98
N PRO A 155 22.58 6.63 -18.91
CA PRO A 155 21.42 7.50 -19.05
C PRO A 155 20.10 6.78 -19.34
N LYS A 156 20.13 5.58 -19.95
CA LYS A 156 18.93 4.80 -20.26
C LYS A 156 18.32 4.12 -19.04
N ALA A 157 19.11 3.93 -17.96
CA ALA A 157 18.67 3.37 -16.69
C ALA A 157 18.21 4.44 -15.69
N ARG A 158 18.19 5.72 -16.08
CA ARG A 158 17.73 6.80 -15.19
C ARG A 158 16.22 6.70 -14.96
N PRO A 159 15.73 7.13 -13.79
CA PRO A 159 14.31 7.13 -13.48
C PRO A 159 13.47 7.80 -14.56
N ALA A 160 12.38 7.17 -14.96
CA ALA A 160 11.48 7.69 -15.98
C ALA A 160 10.85 9.03 -15.57
N ILE A 161 10.56 9.89 -16.55
CA ILE A 161 9.75 11.09 -16.32
C ILE A 161 8.29 10.64 -16.23
N LEU A 162 7.68 10.79 -15.06
CA LEU A 162 6.27 10.42 -14.83
C LEU A 162 5.31 11.56 -15.16
N LYS A 163 5.77 12.80 -15.01
CA LYS A 163 5.04 14.01 -15.39
C LYS A 163 6.03 15.09 -15.80
N GLU A 164 5.71 15.85 -16.86
CA GLU A 164 6.52 16.95 -17.35
C GLU A 164 5.65 18.12 -17.78
N TYR A 165 6.16 19.32 -17.51
CA TYR A 165 5.63 20.59 -17.99
C TYR A 165 6.77 21.40 -18.60
N THR A 166 6.49 22.09 -19.72
CA THR A 166 7.43 22.93 -20.47
C THR A 166 6.85 24.31 -20.80
N ASP A 167 5.58 24.51 -20.45
CA ASP A 167 4.90 25.79 -20.66
C ASP A 167 5.24 26.81 -19.59
N ALA A 168 5.14 28.08 -19.93
CA ALA A 168 5.53 29.21 -19.07
C ALA A 168 4.74 29.29 -17.75
N GLY A 169 3.53 28.73 -17.71
CA GLY A 169 2.71 28.69 -16.48
C GLY A 169 3.29 27.80 -15.40
N HIS A 170 4.07 26.80 -15.78
CA HIS A 170 4.68 25.82 -14.90
C HIS A 170 6.20 25.94 -14.77
N LEU A 171 6.75 27.11 -15.08
CA LEU A 171 8.15 27.45 -14.92
C LEU A 171 8.35 28.54 -13.87
N LEU A 172 9.57 28.68 -13.38
CA LEU A 172 9.92 29.67 -12.36
C LEU A 172 9.81 31.10 -12.87
N LYS A 173 9.33 32.00 -12.02
CA LYS A 173 9.41 33.46 -12.18
C LYS A 173 10.46 34.00 -11.20
N PRO A 174 11.29 34.95 -11.61
CA PRO A 174 12.33 35.51 -10.72
C PRO A 174 11.70 36.23 -9.53
N ASN A 175 12.28 36.05 -8.37
CA ASN A 175 11.85 36.71 -7.12
C ASN A 175 10.39 36.50 -6.73
N HIS A 176 9.74 35.46 -7.29
CA HIS A 176 8.37 35.09 -6.95
C HIS A 176 8.36 34.05 -5.83
N TRP A 177 7.54 34.29 -4.82
CA TRP A 177 7.30 33.34 -3.74
C TRP A 177 6.24 32.32 -4.14
N TYR A 178 6.56 31.06 -4.03
CA TYR A 178 5.67 29.93 -4.28
C TYR A 178 5.31 29.26 -2.98
N HIS A 179 4.03 29.05 -2.73
CA HIS A 179 3.55 28.18 -1.67
C HIS A 179 3.52 26.74 -2.15
N ILE A 180 4.32 25.89 -1.54
CA ILE A 180 4.46 24.48 -1.92
C ILE A 180 3.85 23.61 -0.84
N LYS A 181 2.99 22.67 -1.30
CA LYS A 181 2.41 21.63 -0.45
C LYS A 181 2.63 20.26 -1.08
N ILE A 182 3.13 19.33 -0.29
CA ILE A 182 3.37 17.93 -0.67
C ILE A 182 2.54 17.04 0.24
N THR A 183 1.83 16.09 -0.32
CA THR A 183 1.14 15.06 0.46
C THR A 183 1.58 13.68 0.00
N ASN A 184 1.84 12.79 0.97
CA ASN A 184 2.15 11.39 0.76
C ASN A 184 1.24 10.57 1.67
N GLU A 185 0.18 9.99 1.08
CA GLU A 185 -0.86 9.32 1.83
C GLU A 185 -1.22 7.99 1.16
N ASN A 186 -1.10 6.90 1.89
CA ASN A 186 -1.33 5.54 1.39
C ASN A 186 -0.42 5.24 0.17
N ASN A 187 -1.01 5.18 -1.02
CA ASN A 187 -0.30 5.01 -2.29
C ASN A 187 -0.41 6.22 -3.20
N ARG A 188 -0.93 7.36 -2.69
CA ARG A 188 -1.10 8.59 -3.46
C ARG A 188 -0.11 9.64 -3.05
N VAL A 189 0.57 10.19 -4.03
CA VAL A 189 1.53 11.28 -3.89
C VAL A 189 1.00 12.48 -4.66
N SER A 190 0.89 13.62 -3.99
CA SER A 190 0.46 14.86 -4.64
C SER A 190 1.43 16.00 -4.35
N TYR A 191 1.61 16.88 -5.32
CA TYR A 191 2.41 18.08 -5.21
C TYR A 191 1.63 19.29 -5.72
N TYR A 192 1.60 20.32 -4.94
CA TYR A 192 0.86 21.55 -5.23
C TYR A 192 1.79 22.76 -5.21
N ILE A 193 1.54 23.70 -6.10
CA ILE A 193 2.14 25.05 -6.11
C ILE A 193 1.00 26.05 -6.12
N ASP A 194 0.99 26.98 -5.17
CA ASP A 194 -0.02 28.03 -5.03
C ASP A 194 -1.47 27.52 -5.08
N GLY A 195 -1.67 26.30 -4.53
CA GLY A 195 -2.96 25.60 -4.52
C GLY A 195 -3.28 24.81 -5.79
N GLU A 196 -2.55 24.99 -6.88
CA GLU A 196 -2.68 24.18 -8.09
C GLU A 196 -1.97 22.83 -7.92
N ARG A 197 -2.66 21.71 -8.27
CA ARG A 197 -2.11 20.37 -8.18
C ARG A 197 -1.36 19.98 -9.45
N LEU A 198 -0.01 20.03 -9.38
CA LEU A 198 0.87 19.66 -10.50
C LEU A 198 1.05 18.15 -10.61
N VAL A 199 1.08 17.43 -9.47
CA VAL A 199 1.28 15.99 -9.44
C VAL A 199 0.12 15.33 -8.68
N ASP A 200 -0.40 14.27 -9.29
CA ASP A 200 -1.33 13.32 -8.68
C ASP A 200 -0.90 11.92 -9.15
N PHE A 201 -0.05 11.30 -8.37
CA PHE A 201 0.56 10.02 -8.73
C PHE A 201 0.12 8.93 -7.76
N ARG A 202 -0.27 7.77 -8.32
CA ARG A 202 -0.54 6.56 -7.56
C ARG A 202 0.63 5.61 -7.74
N ASP A 203 1.31 5.31 -6.66
CA ASP A 203 2.43 4.40 -6.62
C ASP A 203 1.96 2.99 -6.23
N ALA A 204 2.21 2.01 -7.08
CA ALA A 204 1.91 0.61 -6.78
C ALA A 204 2.78 0.07 -5.63
N GLU A 205 3.99 0.62 -5.47
CA GLU A 205 4.96 0.28 -4.43
C GLU A 205 5.35 1.52 -3.61
N PRO A 206 4.42 2.10 -2.82
CA PRO A 206 4.60 3.41 -2.23
C PRO A 206 5.73 3.47 -1.22
N LEU A 207 6.51 4.56 -1.29
CA LEU A 207 7.52 4.89 -0.29
C LEU A 207 6.82 5.43 0.95
N ARG A 208 6.87 4.68 2.06
CA ARG A 208 6.07 4.92 3.26
C ARG A 208 6.80 5.68 4.35
N GLU A 209 8.12 5.76 4.23
CA GLU A 209 9.01 6.45 5.17
C GLU A 209 10.27 6.92 4.46
N GLY A 210 10.88 7.95 4.96
CA GLY A 210 12.12 8.49 4.39
C GLY A 210 12.38 9.92 4.84
N TRP A 211 13.38 10.52 4.25
CA TRP A 211 13.82 11.88 4.57
C TRP A 211 13.37 12.87 3.50
N PHE A 212 13.22 14.12 3.93
CA PHE A 212 12.95 15.25 3.06
C PHE A 212 14.22 16.08 2.81
N GLY A 213 14.39 16.59 1.59
CA GLY A 213 15.49 17.48 1.26
C GLY A 213 15.13 18.52 0.20
N PHE A 214 15.52 19.76 0.45
CA PHE A 214 15.57 20.80 -0.60
C PHE A 214 16.78 20.54 -1.47
N ARG A 215 16.57 20.59 -2.78
CA ARG A 215 17.65 20.37 -3.76
C ARG A 215 17.80 21.55 -4.69
N THR A 216 19.02 22.09 -4.79
CA THR A 216 19.33 23.21 -5.67
C THR A 216 20.73 23.06 -6.28
N THR A 217 21.01 23.80 -7.35
CA THR A 217 22.33 23.86 -7.98
C THR A 217 22.51 25.17 -8.72
N LEU A 218 23.69 25.79 -8.59
CA LEU A 218 24.03 27.05 -9.28
C LEU A 218 22.92 28.11 -9.13
N SER A 219 22.35 28.22 -7.96
CA SER A 219 21.23 29.14 -7.72
C SER A 219 21.23 29.70 -6.30
N ARG A 220 20.48 30.75 -6.11
CA ARG A 220 20.21 31.42 -4.83
C ARG A 220 18.73 31.26 -4.52
N THR A 221 18.41 30.60 -3.42
CA THR A 221 17.03 30.23 -3.06
C THR A 221 16.72 30.70 -1.66
N ARG A 222 15.55 31.32 -1.45
CA ARG A 222 15.00 31.64 -0.13
C ARG A 222 13.89 30.66 0.20
N ILE A 223 13.86 30.19 1.46
CA ILE A 223 12.86 29.25 1.98
C ILE A 223 12.38 29.76 3.33
N THR A 224 11.07 29.77 3.53
CA THR A 224 10.44 30.17 4.80
C THR A 224 9.22 29.28 5.10
N ASN A 225 8.60 29.44 6.26
CA ASN A 225 7.37 28.77 6.68
C ASN A 225 7.41 27.23 6.57
N PHE A 226 8.62 26.63 6.64
CA PHE A 226 8.73 25.19 6.56
C PHE A 226 8.05 24.51 7.73
N SER A 227 7.16 23.60 7.41
CA SER A 227 6.51 22.73 8.39
C SER A 227 6.19 21.37 7.77
N TYR A 228 6.09 20.35 8.60
CA TYR A 228 5.56 19.06 8.19
C TYR A 228 4.74 18.42 9.32
N GLU A 229 3.84 17.56 8.93
CA GLU A 229 3.03 16.73 9.82
C GLU A 229 3.17 15.28 9.40
N CYS A 230 3.40 14.41 10.37
CA CYS A 230 3.36 12.98 10.21
C CYS A 230 2.26 12.43 11.11
N SER A 231 1.28 11.78 10.52
CA SER A 231 0.28 11.03 11.29
C SER A 231 0.44 9.55 11.01
N SER A 232 0.12 8.71 12.01
CA SER A 232 -0.01 7.29 11.76
C SER A 232 -1.02 7.10 10.63
N GLN A 233 -0.68 6.29 9.64
CA GLN A 233 -1.72 5.84 8.72
C GLN A 233 -2.78 5.16 9.58
N GLU A 234 -4.01 5.67 9.52
CA GLU A 234 -5.12 4.93 10.10
C GLU A 234 -5.12 3.56 9.44
N VAL A 235 -4.88 2.54 10.24
CA VAL A 235 -4.96 1.16 9.76
C VAL A 235 -6.45 0.88 9.66
N ALA A 236 -6.94 0.64 8.44
CA ALA A 236 -8.30 0.18 8.25
C ALA A 236 -8.55 -1.00 9.19
N THR A 237 -9.35 -0.79 10.20
CA THR A 237 -9.72 -1.79 11.20
C THR A 237 -11.19 -2.10 11.07
N VAL A 238 -11.50 -3.35 10.76
CA VAL A 238 -12.89 -3.82 10.67
C VAL A 238 -13.14 -4.77 11.83
N PRO A 239 -13.95 -4.36 12.83
CA PRO A 239 -14.37 -5.28 13.88
C PRO A 239 -15.35 -6.30 13.31
N LEU A 240 -15.16 -7.56 13.65
CA LEU A 240 -15.99 -8.66 13.21
C LEU A 240 -16.49 -9.46 14.41
N GLN A 241 -17.73 -9.91 14.34
CA GLN A 241 -18.34 -10.74 15.37
C GLN A 241 -19.30 -11.75 14.74
N TRP A 242 -19.61 -12.80 15.45
CA TRP A 242 -20.60 -13.77 15.02
C TRP A 242 -22.01 -13.19 15.01
N ILE A 243 -22.80 -13.55 14.01
CA ILE A 243 -24.23 -13.35 14.02
C ILE A 243 -24.82 -14.61 14.68
N GLY A 244 -25.08 -14.55 15.98
CA GLY A 244 -25.56 -15.67 16.78
C GLY A 244 -24.53 -16.16 17.81
N GLU A 245 -24.59 -17.45 18.15
CA GLU A 245 -23.71 -18.03 19.18
C GLU A 245 -22.28 -18.22 18.66
N THR A 246 -21.32 -18.00 19.56
CA THR A 246 -19.91 -18.29 19.31
C THR A 246 -19.69 -19.78 19.12
N PRO A 247 -19.04 -20.22 18.03
CA PRO A 247 -18.80 -21.63 17.78
C PRO A 247 -17.96 -22.29 18.88
N ARG A 248 -18.41 -23.48 19.30
CA ARG A 248 -17.71 -24.30 20.31
C ARG A 248 -16.61 -25.20 19.71
N GLN A 249 -16.43 -25.17 18.39
CA GLN A 249 -15.40 -25.90 17.65
C GLN A 249 -14.80 -24.97 16.61
N ASP A 250 -13.57 -25.27 16.17
CA ASP A 250 -12.91 -24.55 15.07
C ASP A 250 -13.84 -24.46 13.87
N LYS A 251 -14.03 -23.25 13.34
CA LYS A 251 -15.00 -22.98 12.28
C LYS A 251 -14.32 -22.43 11.05
N ALA A 252 -14.38 -23.17 9.95
CA ALA A 252 -14.01 -22.64 8.64
C ALA A 252 -15.05 -21.60 8.19
N VAL A 253 -14.56 -20.44 7.78
CA VAL A 253 -15.39 -19.31 7.31
C VAL A 253 -14.88 -18.77 5.99
N SER A 254 -15.80 -18.22 5.19
CA SER A 254 -15.48 -17.45 4.00
C SER A 254 -16.52 -16.35 3.87
N PHE A 255 -16.07 -15.10 3.82
CA PHE A 255 -16.96 -13.92 3.82
C PHE A 255 -16.34 -12.76 3.06
N GLY A 256 -17.15 -11.75 2.76
CA GLY A 256 -16.72 -10.50 2.14
C GLY A 256 -16.72 -9.35 3.12
N VAL A 257 -15.75 -8.44 3.00
CA VAL A 257 -15.66 -7.21 3.78
C VAL A 257 -15.63 -6.02 2.84
N PRO A 258 -16.50 -5.01 3.04
CA PRO A 258 -16.44 -3.76 2.31
C PRO A 258 -15.34 -2.87 2.88
N PHE A 259 -14.69 -2.09 2.01
CA PHE A 259 -13.72 -1.07 2.37
C PHE A 259 -14.08 0.26 1.71
N ASP A 260 -13.76 1.35 2.37
CA ASP A 260 -13.93 2.67 1.81
C ASP A 260 -12.97 2.92 0.63
N LYS A 261 -13.37 3.85 -0.23
CA LYS A 261 -12.58 4.21 -1.41
C LYS A 261 -11.20 4.74 -0.98
N GLY A 262 -10.14 4.16 -1.54
CA GLY A 262 -8.76 4.56 -1.25
C GLY A 262 -8.17 3.94 0.02
N GLU A 263 -8.94 3.13 0.76
CA GLU A 263 -8.53 2.58 2.06
C GLU A 263 -7.61 1.36 1.92
N VAL A 264 -8.00 0.38 1.12
CA VAL A 264 -7.26 -0.86 0.89
C VAL A 264 -6.99 -1.04 -0.61
N PHE A 265 -5.77 -1.46 -0.95
CA PHE A 265 -5.36 -1.75 -2.32
C PHE A 265 -4.96 -3.22 -2.45
N PRO A 266 -4.97 -3.81 -3.67
CA PRO A 266 -4.68 -5.24 -3.87
C PRO A 266 -3.34 -5.71 -3.30
N GLU A 267 -2.35 -4.83 -3.28
CA GLU A 267 -1.01 -5.10 -2.73
C GLU A 267 -0.96 -5.05 -1.19
N ASN A 268 -1.98 -4.51 -0.54
CA ASN A 268 -2.03 -4.47 0.92
C ASN A 268 -2.32 -5.87 1.46
N LYS A 269 -1.47 -6.35 2.36
CA LYS A 269 -1.75 -7.55 3.12
C LYS A 269 -2.74 -7.24 4.22
N LEU A 270 -3.74 -8.10 4.39
CA LEU A 270 -4.68 -8.04 5.51
C LEU A 270 -4.24 -9.03 6.59
N ARG A 271 -4.55 -8.70 7.83
CA ARG A 271 -4.29 -9.49 9.01
C ARG A 271 -5.61 -9.66 9.77
N LEU A 272 -5.92 -10.89 10.16
CA LEU A 272 -7.03 -11.18 11.04
C LEU A 272 -6.48 -11.59 12.41
N SER A 273 -6.94 -10.96 13.46
CA SER A 273 -6.55 -11.29 14.82
C SER A 273 -7.75 -11.53 15.71
N ALA A 274 -7.57 -12.43 16.68
CA ALA A 274 -8.52 -12.62 17.77
C ALA A 274 -8.41 -11.48 18.80
N GLU A 275 -9.38 -11.38 19.71
CA GLU A 275 -9.37 -10.41 20.83
C GLU A 275 -8.15 -10.58 21.75
N SER A 276 -7.59 -11.79 21.83
CA SER A 276 -6.32 -12.09 22.52
C SER A 276 -5.09 -11.45 21.87
N GLY A 277 -5.21 -10.93 20.66
CA GLY A 277 -4.10 -10.44 19.81
C GLY A 277 -3.41 -11.53 18.99
N GLU A 278 -3.87 -12.78 19.08
CA GLU A 278 -3.35 -13.89 18.28
C GLU A 278 -3.73 -13.75 16.82
N ASP A 279 -2.77 -14.00 15.93
CA ASP A 279 -2.96 -13.96 14.48
C ASP A 279 -3.66 -15.22 13.99
N ILE A 280 -4.71 -15.05 13.21
CA ILE A 280 -5.44 -16.13 12.55
C ILE A 280 -4.99 -16.17 11.08
N PRO A 281 -4.46 -17.29 10.58
CA PRO A 281 -4.09 -17.43 9.18
C PRO A 281 -5.31 -17.25 8.28
N ILE A 282 -5.17 -16.40 7.25
CA ILE A 282 -6.22 -16.12 6.26
C ILE A 282 -5.70 -16.13 4.85
N ASP A 283 -6.57 -16.51 3.91
CA ASP A 283 -6.43 -16.22 2.49
C ASP A 283 -7.32 -15.04 2.14
N THR A 284 -6.80 -14.11 1.32
CA THR A 284 -7.52 -12.91 0.90
C THR A 284 -7.55 -12.77 -0.62
N TRP A 285 -8.58 -12.14 -1.16
CA TRP A 285 -8.71 -11.82 -2.59
C TRP A 285 -9.64 -10.64 -2.80
N THR A 286 -9.47 -9.94 -3.92
CA THR A 286 -10.38 -8.85 -4.31
C THR A 286 -11.62 -9.40 -5.00
N LEU A 287 -12.79 -8.98 -4.54
CA LEU A 287 -14.10 -9.30 -5.14
C LEU A 287 -14.59 -8.17 -6.05
N ALA A 288 -14.34 -6.92 -5.68
CA ALA A 288 -14.71 -5.75 -6.46
C ALA A 288 -13.75 -4.59 -6.20
N TYR A 289 -13.65 -3.68 -7.17
CA TYR A 289 -12.81 -2.49 -7.12
C TYR A 289 -13.65 -1.21 -7.12
N TRP A 290 -13.12 -0.16 -6.50
CA TRP A 290 -13.53 1.20 -6.76
C TRP A 290 -12.91 1.70 -8.07
N PRO A 291 -13.46 2.76 -8.70
CA PRO A 291 -12.90 3.31 -9.95
C PRO A 291 -11.44 3.76 -9.84
N ASP A 292 -10.94 3.97 -8.63
CA ASP A 292 -9.57 4.37 -8.35
C ASP A 292 -8.60 3.19 -8.18
N GLY A 293 -9.06 1.96 -8.38
CA GLY A 293 -8.26 0.74 -8.23
C GLY A 293 -8.16 0.22 -6.80
N SER A 294 -8.71 0.95 -5.80
CA SER A 294 -8.80 0.43 -4.43
C SER A 294 -9.84 -0.70 -4.32
N VAL A 295 -9.68 -1.55 -3.33
CA VAL A 295 -10.57 -2.67 -3.06
C VAL A 295 -11.89 -2.16 -2.51
N LYS A 296 -12.99 -2.42 -3.22
CA LYS A 296 -14.35 -2.14 -2.74
C LYS A 296 -14.88 -3.26 -1.86
N TRP A 297 -14.60 -4.51 -2.26
CA TRP A 297 -14.95 -5.71 -1.51
C TRP A 297 -13.76 -6.66 -1.49
N GLY A 298 -13.31 -7.04 -0.31
CA GLY A 298 -12.30 -8.07 -0.08
C GLY A 298 -12.94 -9.37 0.36
N GLY A 299 -12.57 -10.48 -0.28
CA GLY A 299 -12.92 -11.81 0.19
C GLY A 299 -11.89 -12.31 1.18
N ILE A 300 -12.34 -12.92 2.27
CA ILE A 300 -11.50 -13.48 3.32
C ILE A 300 -11.94 -14.92 3.58
N ALA A 301 -10.97 -15.82 3.76
CA ALA A 301 -11.21 -17.17 4.27
C ALA A 301 -10.24 -17.47 5.40
N GLY A 302 -10.71 -18.18 6.42
CA GLY A 302 -9.90 -18.55 7.58
C GLY A 302 -10.55 -19.69 8.36
N VAL A 303 -9.80 -20.26 9.30
CA VAL A 303 -10.34 -21.19 10.31
C VAL A 303 -10.27 -20.48 11.66
N ILE A 304 -11.43 -20.11 12.18
CA ILE A 304 -11.53 -19.38 13.44
C ILE A 304 -11.52 -20.39 14.58
N PRO A 305 -10.61 -20.24 15.57
CA PRO A 305 -10.55 -21.13 16.73
C PRO A 305 -11.83 -21.11 17.56
N ALA A 306 -12.14 -22.24 18.15
CA ALA A 306 -13.27 -22.40 19.08
C ALA A 306 -13.26 -21.33 20.18
N GLY A 307 -14.42 -20.78 20.52
CA GLY A 307 -14.57 -19.80 21.59
C GLY A 307 -14.09 -18.37 21.27
N THR A 308 -13.61 -18.11 20.05
CA THR A 308 -13.24 -16.75 19.64
C THR A 308 -14.51 -15.93 19.37
N GLU A 309 -14.80 -14.92 20.20
CA GLU A 309 -16.01 -14.11 20.09
C GLU A 309 -15.86 -12.95 19.10
N LYS A 310 -14.78 -12.22 19.25
CA LYS A 310 -14.49 -11.01 18.45
C LYS A 310 -13.20 -11.14 17.68
N LEU A 311 -13.22 -10.59 16.51
CA LEU A 311 -12.11 -10.58 15.57
C LEU A 311 -11.86 -9.16 15.10
N THR A 312 -10.63 -8.88 14.73
CA THR A 312 -10.26 -7.62 14.07
C THR A 312 -9.54 -7.94 12.77
N LEU A 313 -10.09 -7.44 11.66
CA LEU A 313 -9.41 -7.45 10.38
C LEU A 313 -8.76 -6.09 10.17
N GLU A 314 -7.47 -6.08 9.88
CA GLU A 314 -6.71 -4.86 9.71
C GLU A 314 -5.70 -4.97 8.55
N LYS A 315 -5.24 -3.83 8.07
CA LYS A 315 -4.13 -3.76 7.14
C LYS A 315 -2.84 -4.14 7.88
N ALA A 316 -2.13 -5.18 7.40
CA ALA A 316 -0.89 -5.61 8.03
C ALA A 316 0.19 -4.53 7.87
N VAL A 317 0.63 -3.96 8.99
CA VAL A 317 1.82 -3.10 9.04
C VAL A 317 3.05 -4.02 9.09
N LYS A 318 4.04 -3.81 8.22
CA LYS A 318 5.32 -4.53 8.34
C LYS A 318 5.94 -4.21 9.70
N LYS A 319 5.72 -5.06 10.70
CA LYS A 319 6.55 -5.02 11.91
C LYS A 319 7.96 -5.46 11.51
N SER A 320 8.96 -4.66 11.86
CA SER A 320 10.37 -5.05 11.82
C SER A 320 10.51 -6.45 12.41
N LYS A 321 11.24 -7.31 11.74
CA LYS A 321 11.58 -8.71 12.02
C LYS A 321 11.54 -9.12 13.51
N ALA A 322 10.37 -9.31 14.07
CA ALA A 322 10.19 -10.24 15.16
C ALA A 322 10.02 -11.61 14.49
N LYS A 323 10.97 -12.49 14.71
CA LYS A 323 10.90 -13.89 14.26
C LYS A 323 9.69 -14.54 14.95
N SER A 324 8.53 -14.52 14.31
CA SER A 324 7.48 -15.45 14.67
C SER A 324 7.95 -16.82 14.15
N LYS A 325 8.58 -17.59 15.03
CA LYS A 325 8.61 -19.04 14.85
C LYS A 325 7.17 -19.50 15.07
N LEU A 326 6.42 -19.67 13.98
CA LEU A 326 5.23 -20.52 14.03
C LEU A 326 5.70 -21.90 14.54
N PRO A 327 5.03 -22.47 15.53
CA PRO A 327 5.31 -23.84 15.97
C PRO A 327 5.12 -24.78 14.76
N ASP A 328 6.01 -25.72 14.58
CA ASP A 328 6.03 -26.70 13.47
C ASP A 328 4.78 -27.62 13.46
N THR A 329 3.90 -27.48 14.43
CA THR A 329 2.62 -28.20 14.57
C THR A 329 1.53 -27.70 13.62
N ASP A 330 1.62 -26.46 13.08
CA ASP A 330 0.58 -25.90 12.21
C ASP A 330 0.71 -26.29 10.73
N LYS A 331 1.84 -26.86 10.31
CA LYS A 331 2.01 -27.39 8.94
C LYS A 331 1.05 -28.54 8.60
N LYS A 332 0.46 -29.19 9.61
CA LYS A 332 -0.50 -30.31 9.40
C LYS A 332 -1.93 -29.89 9.09
N LYS A 333 -2.29 -28.60 9.22
CA LYS A 333 -3.66 -28.09 9.03
C LYS A 333 -3.84 -27.16 7.83
N SER A 334 -2.83 -26.97 6.99
CA SER A 334 -2.94 -26.13 5.81
C SER A 334 -3.51 -26.88 4.62
N VAL A 335 -4.30 -26.18 3.80
CA VAL A 335 -4.75 -26.71 2.52
C VAL A 335 -3.55 -26.84 1.60
N SER A 336 -3.42 -27.98 0.96
CA SER A 336 -2.41 -28.24 -0.07
C SER A 336 -3.06 -28.63 -1.38
N VAL A 337 -2.50 -28.14 -2.49
CA VAL A 337 -2.94 -28.46 -3.85
C VAL A 337 -1.73 -28.96 -4.63
N ALA A 338 -1.84 -30.17 -5.16
CA ALA A 338 -0.83 -30.77 -6.03
C ALA A 338 -1.43 -31.04 -7.41
N GLU A 339 -0.84 -30.45 -8.44
CA GLU A 339 -1.27 -30.61 -9.83
C GLU A 339 -0.39 -31.61 -10.57
N THR A 340 -1.03 -32.49 -11.33
CA THR A 340 -0.39 -33.42 -12.24
C THR A 340 -1.03 -33.30 -13.62
N SER A 341 -0.45 -33.97 -14.62
CA SER A 341 -1.05 -34.11 -15.95
C SER A 341 -2.39 -34.86 -15.95
N GLN A 342 -2.62 -35.70 -14.95
CA GLN A 342 -3.82 -36.53 -14.86
C GLN A 342 -4.92 -35.92 -13.98
N GLY A 343 -4.58 -35.13 -13.00
CA GLY A 343 -5.55 -34.53 -12.08
C GLY A 343 -4.97 -33.63 -11.03
N ILE A 344 -5.84 -33.19 -10.14
CA ILE A 344 -5.53 -32.29 -9.03
C ILE A 344 -5.83 -33.03 -7.73
N HIS A 345 -4.86 -33.07 -6.85
CA HIS A 345 -5.02 -33.60 -5.49
C HIS A 345 -5.10 -32.40 -4.51
N ILE A 346 -6.17 -32.35 -3.74
CA ILE A 346 -6.40 -31.33 -2.71
C ILE A 346 -6.46 -32.03 -1.37
N SER A 347 -5.74 -31.50 -0.37
CA SER A 347 -5.83 -31.99 1.01
C SER A 347 -5.95 -30.83 1.99
N THR A 348 -6.84 -31.00 2.97
CA THR A 348 -7.00 -30.09 4.12
C THR A 348 -6.32 -30.66 5.37
N GLY A 349 -5.59 -31.77 5.24
CA GLY A 349 -5.08 -32.54 6.38
C GLY A 349 -6.14 -33.46 7.03
N VAL A 350 -7.42 -33.23 6.77
CA VAL A 350 -8.55 -34.03 7.27
C VAL A 350 -9.33 -34.66 6.12
N ILE A 351 -9.62 -33.87 5.08
CA ILE A 351 -10.28 -34.29 3.84
C ILE A 351 -9.25 -34.25 2.71
N SER A 352 -9.27 -35.26 1.86
CA SER A 352 -8.52 -35.28 0.61
C SER A 352 -9.45 -35.63 -0.55
N ALA A 353 -9.29 -34.88 -1.66
CA ALA A 353 -10.06 -35.09 -2.88
C ALA A 353 -9.12 -35.19 -4.08
N TYR A 354 -9.44 -36.09 -5.02
CA TYR A 354 -8.81 -36.17 -6.31
C TYR A 354 -9.79 -35.77 -7.41
N ILE A 355 -9.41 -34.78 -8.22
CA ILE A 355 -10.19 -34.22 -9.33
C ILE A 355 -9.46 -34.54 -10.62
N PRO A 356 -10.02 -35.39 -11.52
CA PRO A 356 -9.39 -35.72 -12.81
C PRO A 356 -9.45 -34.51 -13.76
N ARG A 357 -8.52 -34.43 -14.72
CA ARG A 357 -8.48 -33.32 -15.71
C ARG A 357 -9.57 -33.40 -16.76
N GLN A 358 -10.12 -34.61 -16.99
CA GLN A 358 -11.15 -34.86 -18.01
C GLN A 358 -11.95 -36.13 -17.66
N GLY A 359 -13.08 -36.34 -18.35
CA GLY A 359 -13.93 -37.50 -18.18
C GLY A 359 -15.23 -37.14 -17.45
N GLU A 360 -15.98 -38.17 -17.00
CA GLU A 360 -17.30 -37.99 -16.44
C GLU A 360 -17.33 -37.68 -14.93
N PHE A 361 -16.22 -37.78 -14.25
CA PHE A 361 -16.16 -37.62 -12.80
C PHE A 361 -15.69 -36.24 -12.41
N LEU A 362 -16.46 -35.52 -11.61
CA LEU A 362 -16.06 -34.24 -10.98
C LEU A 362 -15.05 -34.46 -9.85
N ILE A 363 -15.26 -35.53 -9.07
CA ILE A 363 -14.37 -35.96 -8.00
C ILE A 363 -14.24 -37.48 -8.16
N ASP A 364 -13.04 -37.96 -8.45
CA ASP A 364 -12.80 -39.38 -8.59
C ASP A 364 -12.79 -40.09 -7.23
N SER A 365 -12.16 -39.48 -6.24
CA SER A 365 -12.11 -40.02 -4.88
C SER A 365 -12.15 -38.91 -3.81
N LEU A 366 -12.86 -39.22 -2.72
CA LEU A 366 -12.97 -38.37 -1.53
C LEU A 366 -12.62 -39.21 -0.29
N LEU A 367 -11.64 -38.73 0.48
CA LEU A 367 -11.20 -39.37 1.72
C LEU A 367 -11.44 -38.47 2.92
N TYR A 368 -11.87 -39.06 4.02
CA TYR A 368 -11.96 -38.43 5.34
C TYR A 368 -11.03 -39.17 6.29
N LYS A 369 -10.03 -38.46 6.84
CA LYS A 369 -8.99 -39.05 7.71
C LYS A 369 -8.34 -40.31 7.11
N GLY A 370 -8.10 -40.30 5.79
CA GLY A 370 -7.50 -41.42 5.05
C GLY A 370 -8.47 -42.53 4.67
N VAL A 371 -9.72 -42.50 5.14
CA VAL A 371 -10.74 -43.49 4.77
C VAL A 371 -11.57 -42.97 3.59
N LYS A 372 -11.73 -43.78 2.55
CA LYS A 372 -12.55 -43.39 1.39
C LYS A 372 -14.02 -43.33 1.80
N VAL A 373 -14.62 -42.15 1.63
CA VAL A 373 -16.03 -41.84 1.98
C VAL A 373 -16.90 -41.55 0.76
N GLY A 374 -16.28 -41.35 -0.41
CA GLY A 374 -16.96 -41.16 -1.67
C GLY A 374 -16.04 -41.41 -2.85
N GLU A 375 -16.63 -41.80 -3.99
CA GLU A 375 -15.90 -41.98 -5.23
C GLU A 375 -16.79 -41.71 -6.44
N LYS A 376 -16.16 -41.39 -7.59
CA LYS A 376 -16.82 -41.29 -8.91
C LYS A 376 -18.05 -40.39 -8.91
N ALA A 377 -17.91 -39.20 -8.21
CA ALA A 377 -18.97 -38.19 -8.18
C ALA A 377 -19.22 -37.62 -9.57
N ARG A 378 -20.48 -37.59 -10.00
CA ARG A 378 -20.91 -37.10 -11.31
C ARG A 378 -21.91 -35.95 -11.18
N LEU A 379 -21.94 -35.08 -12.18
CA LEU A 379 -23.01 -34.15 -12.35
C LEU A 379 -23.98 -34.69 -13.40
N ILE A 380 -25.25 -34.84 -13.01
CA ILE A 380 -26.29 -35.37 -13.89
C ILE A 380 -27.36 -34.24 -14.03
N CYS A 381 -27.68 -33.91 -15.27
CA CYS A 381 -28.82 -33.05 -15.58
C CYS A 381 -30.01 -33.90 -16.01
N HIS A 382 -31.13 -33.68 -15.34
CA HIS A 382 -32.40 -34.33 -15.72
C HIS A 382 -33.25 -33.32 -16.45
N THR A 383 -33.77 -33.71 -17.61
CA THR A 383 -34.87 -32.97 -18.26
C THR A 383 -36.12 -33.83 -18.28
N GLN A 384 -37.26 -33.26 -18.20
CA GLN A 384 -38.55 -33.97 -18.28
C GLN A 384 -39.40 -33.36 -19.40
N SER A 385 -40.24 -34.17 -20.00
CA SER A 385 -41.03 -33.82 -21.18
C SER A 385 -42.05 -32.70 -20.88
N GLU A 386 -42.59 -32.64 -19.66
CA GLU A 386 -43.56 -31.66 -19.23
C GLU A 386 -43.54 -31.49 -17.70
N PRO A 387 -43.98 -30.34 -17.14
CA PRO A 387 -44.13 -30.20 -15.70
C PRO A 387 -45.12 -31.25 -15.16
N VAL A 388 -44.73 -31.88 -14.02
CA VAL A 388 -45.70 -32.76 -13.32
C VAL A 388 -46.71 -31.89 -12.59
N LEU A 389 -47.87 -31.77 -13.17
CA LEU A 389 -48.97 -30.97 -12.61
C LEU A 389 -49.99 -31.82 -11.84
N GLU A 390 -50.12 -33.12 -12.22
CA GLU A 390 -51.09 -34.04 -11.62
C GLU A 390 -50.48 -35.43 -11.51
N SER A 391 -50.98 -36.25 -10.59
CA SER A 391 -50.52 -37.63 -10.35
C SER A 391 -50.71 -38.58 -11.52
N THR A 392 -51.49 -38.22 -12.51
CA THR A 392 -51.81 -39.01 -13.72
C THR A 392 -50.94 -38.61 -14.91
N SER A 393 -50.07 -37.59 -14.80
CA SER A 393 -49.23 -37.14 -15.90
C SER A 393 -48.16 -38.23 -16.20
N GLN A 394 -48.05 -38.64 -17.47
CA GLN A 394 -46.98 -39.50 -17.95
C GLN A 394 -45.78 -38.62 -18.37
N VAL A 395 -44.78 -38.61 -17.53
CA VAL A 395 -43.57 -37.79 -17.76
C VAL A 395 -42.42 -38.70 -18.16
N SER A 396 -41.76 -38.38 -19.28
CA SER A 396 -40.52 -39.00 -19.67
C SER A 396 -39.32 -38.18 -19.20
N PHE A 397 -38.28 -38.85 -18.75
CA PHE A 397 -37.04 -38.25 -18.28
C PHE A 397 -35.90 -38.56 -19.23
N THR A 398 -35.08 -37.55 -19.52
CA THR A 398 -33.82 -37.70 -20.20
C THR A 398 -32.69 -37.32 -19.27
N ASN A 399 -31.69 -38.16 -19.14
CA ASN A 399 -30.50 -37.95 -18.30
C ASN A 399 -29.32 -37.59 -19.17
N TYR A 400 -28.67 -36.51 -18.84
CA TYR A 400 -27.42 -36.07 -19.46
C TYR A 400 -26.31 -36.15 -18.42
N ILE A 401 -25.23 -36.81 -18.75
CA ILE A 401 -24.07 -36.98 -17.87
C ILE A 401 -23.08 -35.88 -18.17
N GLY A 402 -22.53 -35.24 -17.14
CA GLY A 402 -21.50 -34.24 -17.27
C GLY A 402 -20.19 -34.83 -17.73
N GLU A 403 -19.52 -34.17 -18.68
CA GLU A 403 -18.18 -34.51 -19.15
C GLU A 403 -17.26 -33.31 -18.98
N LEU A 404 -16.19 -33.44 -18.18
CA LEU A 404 -15.20 -32.39 -17.95
C LEU A 404 -14.40 -32.15 -19.23
N LYS A 405 -14.23 -30.84 -19.57
CA LYS A 405 -13.40 -30.35 -20.68
C LYS A 405 -12.17 -29.62 -20.19
N SER A 406 -12.29 -28.86 -19.10
CA SER A 406 -11.16 -28.21 -18.47
C SER A 406 -11.30 -28.17 -16.95
N VAL A 407 -10.15 -28.21 -16.28
CA VAL A 407 -10.04 -28.12 -14.82
C VAL A 407 -8.90 -27.18 -14.50
N THR A 408 -9.20 -26.07 -13.81
CA THR A 408 -8.25 -25.01 -13.51
C THR A 408 -8.20 -24.73 -12.01
N VAL A 409 -7.01 -24.69 -11.44
CA VAL A 409 -6.81 -24.21 -10.06
C VAL A 409 -6.82 -22.68 -10.10
N GLU A 410 -7.92 -22.08 -9.67
CA GLU A 410 -8.03 -20.62 -9.59
C GLU A 410 -7.34 -20.07 -8.35
N ARG A 411 -7.27 -20.88 -7.27
CA ARG A 411 -6.56 -20.52 -6.03
C ARG A 411 -6.03 -21.75 -5.34
N ALA A 412 -4.79 -21.65 -4.92
CA ALA A 412 -4.11 -22.60 -4.05
C ALA A 412 -3.64 -21.86 -2.78
N GLY A 413 -4.60 -21.43 -1.95
CA GLY A 413 -4.31 -20.75 -0.68
C GLY A 413 -3.99 -21.73 0.44
N SER A 414 -3.51 -21.20 1.56
CA SER A 414 -3.15 -21.98 2.74
C SER A 414 -4.36 -22.44 3.55
N VAL A 415 -5.50 -21.76 3.40
CA VAL A 415 -6.74 -22.01 4.14
C VAL A 415 -7.86 -22.46 3.20
N ARG A 416 -7.80 -22.06 1.93
CA ARG A 416 -8.82 -22.35 0.94
C ARG A 416 -8.20 -22.65 -0.43
N ALA A 417 -8.66 -23.72 -1.07
CA ALA A 417 -8.44 -23.98 -2.49
C ALA A 417 -9.73 -23.71 -3.28
N LEU A 418 -9.60 -23.18 -4.50
CA LEU A 418 -10.70 -23.00 -5.46
C LEU A 418 -10.29 -23.63 -6.78
N VAL A 419 -11.11 -24.58 -7.24
CA VAL A 419 -10.93 -25.26 -8.52
C VAL A 419 -12.16 -25.01 -9.38
N LYS A 420 -11.95 -24.51 -10.59
CA LYS A 420 -12.97 -24.35 -11.62
C LYS A 420 -13.03 -25.58 -12.48
N LEU A 421 -14.23 -26.12 -12.66
CA LEU A 421 -14.55 -27.24 -13.51
C LEU A 421 -15.46 -26.74 -14.65
N GLU A 422 -15.07 -26.98 -15.89
CA GLU A 422 -15.86 -26.62 -17.08
C GLU A 422 -16.09 -27.86 -17.92
N GLY A 423 -17.31 -28.00 -18.43
CA GLY A 423 -17.67 -29.16 -19.19
C GLY A 423 -19.00 -29.02 -19.95
N VAL A 424 -19.48 -30.13 -20.46
CA VAL A 424 -20.77 -30.22 -21.18
C VAL A 424 -21.57 -31.38 -20.61
N HIS A 425 -22.89 -31.31 -20.75
CA HIS A 425 -23.78 -32.46 -20.52
C HIS A 425 -24.04 -33.14 -21.84
N LYS A 426 -23.85 -34.48 -21.91
CA LYS A 426 -24.11 -35.34 -23.06
C LYS A 426 -25.12 -36.41 -22.75
#